data_eedcaf0dfa9c31a2e308c7b2a237323b
#
_entry.id   eedcaf0dfa9c31a2e308c7b2a237323b
#
_cell.length_a   1.000
_cell.length_b   1.000
_cell.length_c   1.000
_cell.angle_alpha   90.00
_cell.angle_beta   90.00
_cell.angle_gamma   90.00
#
_symmetry.space_group_name_H-M   'P 1'
#
loop_
_entity.id
_entity.type
_entity.pdbx_description
1 polymer ?
#
loop_
_entity_poly.entity_id
_entity_poly.type
_entity_poly.pdbx_seq_one_letter_code
_entity_poly.pdbx_strand_id
1 'polypeptide(L)' 'MEQQEHICIVCGYIHSEEQHGSWESLPEDYTCPECGVGKEDFELVEV' A
#
# COMPACT_ATOMS: atom_id res chain seq x y z
N MET A 1 -13.05 -13.56 -5.00
CA MET A 1 -12.56 -12.43 -5.78
C MET A 1 -11.18 -12.06 -5.29
N GLU A 2 -10.29 -11.79 -6.24
CA GLU A 2 -8.94 -11.48 -5.90
C GLU A 2 -8.83 -10.04 -5.43
N GLN A 3 -8.24 -9.85 -4.28
CA GLN A 3 -7.97 -8.54 -3.75
C GLN A 3 -6.47 -8.42 -3.52
N GLN A 4 -5.94 -7.26 -3.83
CA GLN A 4 -4.53 -6.99 -3.62
C GLN A 4 -4.39 -6.00 -2.49
N GLU A 5 -3.48 -6.32 -1.59
CA GLU A 5 -3.18 -5.45 -0.47
C GLU A 5 -1.70 -5.16 -0.47
N HIS A 6 -1.36 -3.94 -0.09
CA HIS A 6 0.03 -3.54 0.00
C HIS A 6 0.35 -3.25 1.46
N ILE A 7 1.39 -3.88 1.96
CA ILE A 7 1.76 -3.77 3.36
C ILE A 7 3.08 -3.04 3.48
N CYS A 8 3.08 -1.99 4.29
CA CYS A 8 4.32 -1.29 4.60
C CYS A 8 5.19 -2.18 5.48
N ILE A 9 6.38 -2.52 4.99
CA ILE A 9 7.27 -3.42 5.70
C ILE A 9 7.98 -2.75 6.87
N VAL A 10 7.83 -1.46 7.01
CA VAL A 10 8.47 -0.69 8.07
C VAL A 10 7.58 -0.60 9.31
N CYS A 11 6.32 -0.24 9.12
CA CYS A 11 5.41 -0.06 10.26
C CYS A 11 4.22 -1.02 10.24
N GLY A 12 4.04 -1.76 9.17
CA GLY A 12 2.94 -2.72 9.06
C GLY A 12 1.61 -2.12 8.63
N TYR A 13 1.63 -0.90 8.10
CA TYR A 13 0.41 -0.30 7.59
C TYR A 13 -0.10 -1.07 6.37
N ILE A 14 -1.39 -1.33 6.35
CA ILE A 14 -2.01 -2.08 5.26
C ILE A 14 -2.83 -1.14 4.39
N HIS A 15 -2.49 -1.08 3.11
CA HIS A 15 -3.24 -0.34 2.11
C HIS A 15 -4.12 -1.32 1.35
N SER A 16 -5.41 -1.24 1.55
CA SER A 16 -6.37 -2.11 0.88
C SER A 16 -6.97 -1.36 -0.30
N GLU A 17 -6.94 -1.96 -1.48
CA GLU A 17 -7.55 -1.36 -2.66
C GLU A 17 -9.05 -1.20 -2.52
N GLU A 18 -9.67 -2.07 -1.75
CA GLU A 18 -11.10 -2.01 -1.51
C GLU A 18 -11.49 -0.76 -0.73
N GLN A 19 -10.67 -0.37 0.23
CA GLN A 19 -10.95 0.79 1.09
C GLN A 19 -10.36 2.08 0.56
N HIS A 20 -9.21 2.00 -0.06
CA HIS A 20 -8.42 3.18 -0.42
C HIS A 20 -8.31 3.39 -1.92
N GLY A 21 -8.89 2.51 -2.71
CA GLY A 21 -8.82 2.61 -4.15
C GLY A 21 -7.61 1.89 -4.73
N SER A 22 -7.44 2.01 -6.03
CA SER A 22 -6.40 1.30 -6.73
C SER A 22 -5.01 1.81 -6.34
N TRP A 23 -4.11 0.87 -6.10
CA TRP A 23 -2.72 1.21 -5.80
C TRP A 23 -2.08 2.00 -6.95
N GLU A 24 -2.44 1.65 -8.17
CA GLU A 24 -1.87 2.29 -9.36
C GLU A 24 -2.32 3.74 -9.52
N SER A 25 -3.44 4.11 -8.91
CA SER A 25 -3.92 5.49 -8.98
C SER A 25 -3.18 6.42 -8.03
N LEU A 26 -2.35 5.87 -7.15
CA LEU A 26 -1.55 6.67 -6.25
C LEU A 26 -0.35 7.28 -6.98
N PRO A 27 0.09 8.47 -6.56
CA PRO A 27 1.26 9.10 -7.17
C PRO A 27 2.53 8.30 -6.89
N GLU A 28 3.56 8.50 -7.72
CA GLU A 28 4.82 7.81 -7.54
C GLU A 28 5.52 8.19 -6.24
N ASP A 29 5.24 9.38 -5.75
CA ASP A 29 5.83 9.87 -4.51
C ASP A 29 4.92 9.64 -3.31
N TYR A 30 3.95 8.74 -3.45
CA TYR A 30 3.09 8.37 -2.33
C TYR A 30 3.92 7.81 -1.18
N THR A 31 3.59 8.23 0.02
CA THR A 31 4.27 7.77 1.21
C THR A 31 3.29 7.18 2.21
N CYS A 32 3.82 6.29 3.05
CA CYS A 32 3.02 5.69 4.10
C CYS A 32 2.55 6.78 5.09
N PRO A 33 1.25 6.85 5.37
CA PRO A 33 0.73 7.85 6.30
C PRO A 33 1.14 7.62 7.75
N GLU A 34 1.64 6.42 8.05
CA GLU A 34 2.04 6.07 9.40
C GLU A 34 3.51 6.35 9.67
N CYS A 35 4.39 5.97 8.76
CA CYS A 35 5.82 6.10 8.98
C CYS A 35 6.52 6.96 7.93
N GLY A 36 5.85 7.29 6.82
CA GLY A 36 6.40 8.20 5.83
C GLY A 36 7.34 7.61 4.81
N VAL A 37 7.44 6.29 4.74
CA VAL A 37 8.29 5.66 3.73
C VAL A 37 7.59 5.65 2.37
N GLY A 38 8.37 5.51 1.31
CA GLY A 38 7.82 5.51 -0.05
C GLY A 38 7.17 4.19 -0.43
N LYS A 39 6.57 4.18 -1.62
CA LYS A 39 5.89 2.98 -2.13
C LYS A 39 6.83 1.78 -2.24
N GLU A 40 8.09 2.02 -2.43
CA GLU A 40 9.08 0.95 -2.57
C GLU A 40 9.22 0.11 -1.31
N ASP A 41 8.78 0.64 -0.18
CA ASP A 41 8.80 -0.09 1.08
C ASP A 41 7.49 -0.80 1.37
N PHE A 42 6.64 -0.91 0.37
CA PHE A 42 5.41 -1.69 0.47
C PHE A 42 5.57 -3.01 -0.27
N GLU A 43 4.97 -4.05 0.26
CA GLU A 43 4.99 -5.36 -0.35
C GLU A 43 3.58 -5.74 -0.77
N LEU A 44 3.46 -6.29 -1.99
CA LEU A 44 2.17 -6.73 -2.52
C LEU A 44 1.80 -8.08 -1.91
N VAL A 45 0.62 -8.13 -1.36
CA VAL A 45 0.04 -9.37 -0.82
C VAL A 45 -1.28 -9.60 -1.55
N GLU A 46 -1.43 -10.77 -2.12
CA GLU A 46 -2.67 -11.17 -2.78
C GLU A 46 -3.47 -12.07 -1.86
N VAL A 47 -4.76 -11.76 -1.76
CA VAL A 47 -5.66 -12.50 -0.90
C VAL A 47 -6.63 -13.34 -1.74
#